data_bcc521b95d93474482ceb4fb7a0512af
#
_entry.id   bcc521b95d93474482ceb4fb7a0512af
#
_cell.length_a   1.000
_cell.length_b   1.000
_cell.length_c   1.000
_cell.angle_alpha   90.00
_cell.angle_beta   90.00
_cell.angle_gamma   90.00
#
_symmetry.space_group_name_H-M   'P 1'
#
loop_
_entity.id
_entity.type
_entity.pdbx_description
1 polymer ?
#
loop_
_entity_poly.entity_id
_entity_poly.type
_entity_poly.pdbx_seq_one_letter_code
_entity_poly.pdbx_strand_id
1 'polypeptide(L)'
;EQAVWNVWNYQNARWGSTSHPWTGWSVDNPGNNYHYSFIEATMSWALASRNPTWMSLLQTDKLPKLEAYYRTIPTGGSLEGTGYGTAQMRLFNLYSMWKDATGIDLANANTHATNTIKWWTHATVPTLDRFAPLGDQSRNSVPEIYDYHRRLVLEARHLTNDATAQRIASWWLNNISVQQMGQGSNFRFDLLPAGTNGAAPTELYYHGTGTGHLFARSGWDKDAMWLSFVA
;
A
#
# COMPACT_ATOMS: atom_id res chain seq x y z
N GLU A 1 21.37 11.18 11.48
CA GLU A 1 20.93 10.44 12.68
C GLU A 1 20.14 11.34 13.62
N GLN A 2 20.75 12.40 14.16
CA GLN A 2 20.09 13.29 15.13
C GLN A 2 18.75 13.87 14.62
N ALA A 3 18.65 14.18 13.34
CA ALA A 3 17.42 14.68 12.75
C ALA A 3 16.29 13.65 12.84
N VAL A 4 16.58 12.37 12.60
CA VAL A 4 15.57 11.29 12.72
C VAL A 4 15.17 11.07 14.17
N TRP A 5 16.12 11.07 15.12
CA TRP A 5 15.81 11.04 16.55
C TRP A 5 14.97 12.22 16.99
N ASN A 6 15.26 13.41 16.49
CA ASN A 6 14.50 14.61 16.82
C ASN A 6 13.05 14.50 16.35
N VAL A 7 12.81 13.93 15.15
CA VAL A 7 11.45 13.70 14.67
C VAL A 7 10.69 12.74 15.56
N TRP A 8 11.26 11.56 15.90
CA TRP A 8 10.61 10.59 16.78
C TRP A 8 10.37 11.16 18.20
N ASN A 9 11.37 11.80 18.78
CA ASN A 9 11.25 12.39 20.10
C ASN A 9 10.26 13.56 20.12
N TYR A 10 10.25 14.40 19.11
CA TYR A 10 9.32 15.51 19.00
C TYR A 10 7.88 15.01 18.88
N GLN A 11 7.64 14.04 18.02
CA GLN A 11 6.32 13.44 17.83
C GLN A 11 5.82 12.78 19.12
N ASN A 12 6.64 11.96 19.77
CA ASN A 12 6.27 11.30 21.01
C ASN A 12 6.08 12.26 22.19
N ALA A 13 6.99 13.21 22.38
CA ALA A 13 6.97 14.10 23.52
C ALA A 13 5.94 15.24 23.38
N ARG A 14 5.71 15.71 22.16
CA ARG A 14 4.90 16.91 21.94
C ARG A 14 3.52 16.59 21.40
N TRP A 15 3.44 15.67 20.45
CA TRP A 15 2.19 15.35 19.77
C TRP A 15 1.46 14.15 20.34
N GLY A 16 2.10 13.36 21.16
CA GLY A 16 1.45 12.33 21.97
C GLY A 16 0.98 12.82 23.34
N SER A 17 1.16 14.11 23.66
CA SER A 17 0.75 14.71 24.92
C SER A 17 -0.76 14.99 24.95
N THR A 18 -1.31 15.20 26.15
CA THR A 18 -2.71 15.60 26.36
C THR A 18 -3.08 16.93 25.69
N SER A 19 -2.12 17.83 25.49
CA SER A 19 -2.30 19.10 24.76
C SER A 19 -2.34 18.96 23.26
N HIS A 20 -1.83 17.84 22.70
CA HIS A 20 -1.82 17.53 21.26
C HIS A 20 -2.17 16.05 21.04
N PRO A 21 -3.33 15.57 21.50
CA PRO A 21 -3.64 14.12 21.55
C PRO A 21 -3.82 13.48 20.17
N TRP A 22 -4.11 14.30 19.16
CA TRP A 22 -4.36 13.85 17.80
C TRP A 22 -3.10 13.64 16.97
N THR A 23 -1.94 14.06 17.46
CA THR A 23 -0.70 14.06 16.66
C THR A 23 0.25 12.90 17.00
N GLY A 24 0.26 12.43 18.23
CA GLY A 24 1.11 11.29 18.62
C GLY A 24 0.74 9.97 17.96
N TRP A 25 -0.51 9.77 17.60
CA TRP A 25 -0.96 8.53 16.97
C TRP A 25 -0.43 8.35 15.54
N SER A 26 -0.05 9.41 14.85
CA SER A 26 0.49 9.30 13.48
C SER A 26 1.88 8.69 13.43
N VAL A 27 2.66 8.78 14.50
CA VAL A 27 4.04 8.24 14.55
C VAL A 27 4.04 6.71 14.63
N ASP A 28 3.22 6.13 15.48
CA ASP A 28 3.18 4.69 15.76
C ASP A 28 1.88 4.01 15.29
N ASN A 29 1.14 4.65 14.40
CA ASN A 29 -0.12 4.12 13.88
C ASN A 29 0.00 3.75 12.39
N PRO A 30 0.18 2.48 12.03
CA PRO A 30 0.22 2.03 10.64
C PRO A 30 -1.08 2.29 9.85
N GLY A 31 -2.19 2.59 10.53
CA GLY A 31 -3.44 3.02 9.91
C GLY A 31 -3.45 4.48 9.46
N ASN A 32 -2.36 5.22 9.68
CA ASN A 32 -2.23 6.62 9.29
C ASN A 32 -1.13 6.82 8.25
N ASN A 33 -1.41 7.57 7.20
CA ASN A 33 -0.48 7.78 6.10
C ASN A 33 0.84 8.44 6.49
N TYR A 34 0.88 9.28 7.54
CA TYR A 34 2.10 9.93 8.01
C TYR A 34 3.12 8.93 8.58
N HIS A 35 2.66 7.82 9.18
CA HIS A 35 3.52 6.76 9.72
C HIS A 35 4.58 6.30 8.72
N TYR A 36 4.18 6.15 7.45
CA TYR A 36 5.06 5.62 6.40
C TYR A 36 6.23 6.54 6.05
N SER A 37 6.06 7.86 6.17
CA SER A 37 7.17 8.80 5.97
C SER A 37 8.21 8.68 7.08
N PHE A 38 7.79 8.48 8.32
CA PHE A 38 8.70 8.32 9.45
C PHE A 38 9.47 7.00 9.39
N ILE A 39 8.76 5.90 9.14
CA ILE A 39 9.42 4.59 9.10
C ILE A 39 10.32 4.46 7.85
N GLU A 40 9.97 5.06 6.72
CA GLU A 40 10.78 5.07 5.51
C GLU A 40 12.10 5.82 5.74
N ALA A 41 12.06 7.00 6.34
CA ALA A 41 13.27 7.75 6.71
C ALA A 41 14.14 6.97 7.70
N THR A 42 13.52 6.34 8.70
CA THR A 42 14.20 5.53 9.70
C THR A 42 14.88 4.31 9.07
N MET A 43 14.17 3.59 8.21
CA MET A 43 14.70 2.40 7.53
C MET A 43 15.82 2.77 6.58
N SER A 44 15.66 3.83 5.78
CA SER A 44 16.70 4.31 4.87
C SER A 44 17.99 4.64 5.62
N TRP A 45 17.88 5.32 6.77
CA TRP A 45 19.03 5.63 7.60
C TRP A 45 19.63 4.39 8.23
N ALA A 46 18.83 3.50 8.80
CA ALA A 46 19.30 2.28 9.45
C ALA A 46 20.08 1.38 8.49
N LEU A 47 19.53 1.17 7.29
CA LEU A 47 20.16 0.34 6.25
C LEU A 47 21.43 0.98 5.70
N ALA A 48 21.41 2.29 5.42
CA ALA A 48 22.58 3.00 4.89
C ALA A 48 23.74 3.07 5.90
N SER A 49 23.42 3.35 7.17
CA SER A 49 24.43 3.49 8.23
C SER A 49 24.88 2.16 8.85
N ARG A 50 24.05 1.10 8.68
CA ARG A 50 24.20 -0.18 9.40
C ARG A 50 24.29 -0.02 10.92
N ASN A 51 23.69 1.04 11.45
CA ASN A 51 23.73 1.35 12.87
C ASN A 51 22.87 0.34 13.65
N PRO A 52 23.44 -0.40 14.62
CA PRO A 52 22.74 -1.47 15.32
C PRO A 52 21.55 -0.98 16.14
N THR A 53 21.59 0.24 16.67
CA THR A 53 20.48 0.82 17.45
C THR A 53 19.26 1.02 16.58
N TRP A 54 19.44 1.59 15.38
CA TRP A 54 18.36 1.82 14.43
C TRP A 54 17.85 0.52 13.81
N MET A 55 18.75 -0.42 13.52
CA MET A 55 18.37 -1.76 13.05
C MET A 55 17.53 -2.49 14.11
N SER A 56 17.97 -2.43 15.38
CA SER A 56 17.22 -3.01 16.50
C SER A 56 15.84 -2.36 16.67
N LEU A 57 15.74 -1.02 16.62
CA LEU A 57 14.46 -0.29 16.71
C LEU A 57 13.47 -0.77 15.64
N LEU A 58 13.93 -0.95 14.39
CA LEU A 58 13.08 -1.48 13.33
C LEU A 58 12.65 -2.91 13.62
N GLN A 59 13.56 -3.80 13.94
CA GLN A 59 13.31 -5.23 14.12
C GLN A 59 12.45 -5.55 15.33
N THR A 60 12.61 -4.82 16.43
CA THR A 60 11.98 -5.15 17.71
C THR A 60 10.73 -4.32 18.03
N ASP A 61 10.54 -3.18 17.36
CA ASP A 61 9.42 -2.28 17.62
C ASP A 61 8.59 -1.97 16.36
N LYS A 62 9.20 -1.34 15.34
CA LYS A 62 8.43 -0.76 14.24
C LYS A 62 7.86 -1.81 13.27
N LEU A 63 8.66 -2.76 12.82
CA LEU A 63 8.22 -3.79 11.88
C LEU A 63 7.22 -4.79 12.51
N PRO A 64 7.39 -5.25 13.76
CA PRO A 64 6.37 -6.05 14.43
C PRO A 64 5.01 -5.36 14.55
N LYS A 65 4.98 -4.06 14.88
CA LYS A 65 3.73 -3.27 14.93
C LYS A 65 3.08 -3.16 13.54
N LEU A 66 3.88 -2.92 12.53
CA LEU A 66 3.42 -2.85 11.15
C LEU A 66 2.81 -4.19 10.70
N GLU A 67 3.49 -5.29 10.97
CA GLU A 67 3.00 -6.63 10.65
C GLU A 67 1.72 -6.97 11.41
N ALA A 68 1.66 -6.68 12.70
CA ALA A 68 0.48 -6.90 13.53
C ALA A 68 -0.75 -6.16 13.00
N TYR A 69 -0.57 -4.90 12.57
CA TYR A 69 -1.64 -4.11 11.96
C TYR A 69 -2.16 -4.77 10.66
N TYR A 70 -1.27 -5.14 9.74
CA TYR A 70 -1.69 -5.72 8.46
C TYR A 70 -2.26 -7.14 8.56
N ARG A 71 -2.04 -7.83 9.66
CA ARG A 71 -2.77 -9.07 9.99
C ARG A 71 -4.26 -8.82 10.30
N THR A 72 -4.64 -7.61 10.70
CA THR A 72 -6.06 -7.25 10.94
C THR A 72 -6.84 -6.95 9.66
N ILE A 73 -6.15 -6.71 8.54
CA ILE A 73 -6.74 -6.46 7.22
C ILE A 73 -6.20 -7.46 6.18
N PRO A 74 -6.37 -8.78 6.41
CA PRO A 74 -5.73 -9.83 5.62
C PRO A 74 -6.23 -9.89 4.17
N THR A 75 -7.37 -9.27 3.88
CA THR A 75 -7.97 -9.18 2.55
C THR A 75 -7.47 -7.97 1.73
N GLY A 76 -6.41 -7.30 2.21
CA GLY A 76 -5.80 -6.20 1.48
C GLY A 76 -6.56 -4.88 1.57
N GLY A 77 -6.09 -3.90 0.83
CA GLY A 77 -6.65 -2.56 0.82
C GLY A 77 -6.14 -1.69 1.96
N SER A 78 -6.80 -0.54 2.15
CA SER A 78 -6.47 0.45 3.18
C SER A 78 -7.73 0.93 3.88
N LEU A 79 -7.65 1.12 5.20
CA LEU A 79 -8.71 1.76 6.00
C LEU A 79 -8.85 3.26 5.68
N GLU A 80 -7.82 3.90 5.13
CA GLU A 80 -7.88 5.29 4.69
C GLU A 80 -8.54 5.46 3.30
N GLY A 81 -8.93 4.35 2.66
CA GLY A 81 -9.61 4.37 1.38
C GLY A 81 -8.69 4.49 0.17
N THR A 82 -9.29 4.83 -0.99
CA THR A 82 -8.60 4.83 -2.30
C THR A 82 -7.73 6.06 -2.53
N GLY A 83 -7.95 7.16 -1.83
CA GLY A 83 -7.15 8.39 -1.95
C GLY A 83 -5.74 8.29 -1.36
N TYR A 84 -5.52 7.36 -0.44
CA TYR A 84 -4.22 7.17 0.22
C TYR A 84 -3.45 5.93 -0.26
N GLY A 85 -3.58 5.57 -1.52
CA GLY A 85 -2.71 4.57 -2.16
C GLY A 85 -1.22 4.87 -2.00
N THR A 86 -0.84 6.13 -1.76
CA THR A 86 0.53 6.54 -1.43
C THR A 86 1.06 5.87 -0.16
N ALA A 87 0.22 5.63 0.85
CA ALA A 87 0.61 4.92 2.06
C ALA A 87 1.00 3.47 1.75
N GLN A 88 0.19 2.78 0.94
CA GLN A 88 0.49 1.40 0.52
C GLN A 88 1.68 1.33 -0.44
N MET A 89 1.84 2.31 -1.32
CA MET A 89 3.03 2.43 -2.16
C MET A 89 4.30 2.49 -1.29
N ARG A 90 4.31 3.29 -0.24
CA ARG A 90 5.43 3.37 0.71
C ARG A 90 5.62 2.08 1.50
N LEU A 91 4.54 1.44 1.94
CA LEU A 91 4.59 0.14 2.61
C LEU A 91 5.33 -0.90 1.77
N PHE A 92 4.94 -1.04 0.50
CA PHE A 92 5.57 -2.02 -0.37
C PHE A 92 7.01 -1.68 -0.72
N ASN A 93 7.34 -0.39 -0.81
CA ASN A 93 8.73 0.06 -0.91
C ASN A 93 9.55 -0.35 0.34
N LEU A 94 8.98 -0.19 1.53
CA LEU A 94 9.64 -0.64 2.77
C LEU A 94 9.89 -2.16 2.77
N TYR A 95 8.92 -2.94 2.34
CA TYR A 95 9.08 -4.39 2.24
C TYR A 95 10.18 -4.79 1.24
N SER A 96 10.22 -4.13 0.08
CA SER A 96 11.27 -4.34 -0.91
C SER A 96 12.65 -3.97 -0.36
N MET A 97 12.79 -2.78 0.23
CA MET A 97 14.05 -2.31 0.82
C MET A 97 14.55 -3.27 1.92
N TRP A 98 13.65 -3.72 2.79
CA TRP A 98 13.99 -4.62 3.87
C TRP A 98 14.42 -5.99 3.37
N LYS A 99 13.67 -6.56 2.43
CA LYS A 99 13.96 -7.84 1.79
C LYS A 99 15.29 -7.82 1.05
N ASP A 100 15.54 -6.77 0.26
CA ASP A 100 16.79 -6.62 -0.51
C ASP A 100 18.02 -6.51 0.41
N ALA A 101 17.87 -5.84 1.55
CA ALA A 101 18.98 -5.58 2.46
C ALA A 101 19.25 -6.70 3.49
N THR A 102 18.20 -7.43 3.90
CA THR A 102 18.28 -8.39 5.01
C THR A 102 17.91 -9.82 4.60
N GLY A 103 17.29 -10.02 3.45
CA GLY A 103 16.72 -11.31 3.02
C GLY A 103 15.39 -11.68 3.69
N ILE A 104 14.88 -10.86 4.62
CA ILE A 104 13.64 -11.13 5.35
C ILE A 104 12.44 -10.66 4.54
N ASP A 105 11.53 -11.55 4.21
CA ASP A 105 10.35 -11.30 3.39
C ASP A 105 9.12 -10.95 4.24
N LEU A 106 8.92 -9.67 4.51
CA LEU A 106 7.78 -9.16 5.27
C LEU A 106 6.47 -9.19 4.47
N ALA A 107 6.55 -9.07 3.15
CA ALA A 107 5.36 -9.03 2.30
C ALA A 107 4.58 -10.35 2.31
N ASN A 108 5.30 -11.48 2.43
CA ASN A 108 4.71 -12.82 2.47
C ASN A 108 4.56 -13.37 3.91
N ALA A 109 4.80 -12.57 4.95
CA ALA A 109 4.53 -12.93 6.34
C ALA A 109 3.03 -13.00 6.66
N ASN A 110 2.20 -12.38 5.84
CA ASN A 110 0.73 -12.44 5.88
C ASN A 110 0.15 -12.29 4.46
N THR A 111 -1.17 -12.30 4.32
CA THR A 111 -1.85 -12.28 3.01
C THR A 111 -2.16 -10.86 2.51
N HIS A 112 -1.92 -9.81 3.29
CA HIS A 112 -2.32 -8.45 2.95
C HIS A 112 -1.73 -7.97 1.62
N ALA A 113 -0.41 -8.07 1.43
CA ALA A 113 0.25 -7.57 0.22
C ALA A 113 -0.29 -8.26 -1.06
N THR A 114 -0.42 -9.59 -1.02
CA THR A 114 -0.99 -10.37 -2.12
C THR A 114 -2.45 -9.99 -2.40
N ASN A 115 -3.27 -9.93 -1.37
CA ASN A 115 -4.70 -9.62 -1.50
C ASN A 115 -4.97 -8.15 -1.82
N THR A 116 -4.03 -7.25 -1.56
CA THR A 116 -4.12 -5.85 -1.99
C THR A 116 -4.22 -5.73 -3.51
N ILE A 117 -3.58 -6.61 -4.27
CA ILE A 117 -3.73 -6.66 -5.73
C ILE A 117 -5.19 -6.88 -6.12
N LYS A 118 -5.84 -7.88 -5.50
CA LYS A 118 -7.25 -8.20 -5.76
C LYS A 118 -8.17 -7.05 -5.31
N TRP A 119 -7.90 -6.49 -4.14
CA TRP A 119 -8.68 -5.38 -3.59
C TRP A 119 -8.68 -4.17 -4.55
N TRP A 120 -7.50 -3.71 -4.99
CA TRP A 120 -7.39 -2.58 -5.92
C TRP A 120 -8.00 -2.89 -7.28
N THR A 121 -7.84 -4.10 -7.79
CA THR A 121 -8.43 -4.54 -9.04
C THR A 121 -9.95 -4.47 -8.99
N HIS A 122 -10.58 -4.97 -7.93
CA HIS A 122 -12.03 -4.94 -7.77
C HIS A 122 -12.58 -3.56 -7.42
N ALA A 123 -11.81 -2.71 -6.72
CA ALA A 123 -12.17 -1.32 -6.45
C ALA A 123 -12.16 -0.44 -7.70
N THR A 124 -11.51 -0.87 -8.77
CA THR A 124 -11.46 -0.15 -10.05
C THR A 124 -12.78 -0.31 -10.79
N VAL A 125 -13.36 0.79 -11.29
CA VAL A 125 -14.59 0.76 -12.11
C VAL A 125 -14.36 0.07 -13.46
N PRO A 126 -15.40 -0.37 -14.18
CA PRO A 126 -15.25 -1.13 -15.43
C PRO A 126 -14.44 -0.44 -16.54
N THR A 127 -14.44 0.89 -16.58
CA THR A 127 -13.67 1.67 -17.56
C THR A 127 -12.16 1.73 -17.25
N LEU A 128 -11.73 1.22 -16.10
CA LEU A 128 -10.32 1.11 -15.66
C LEU A 128 -9.55 2.44 -15.61
N ASP A 129 -10.28 3.55 -15.41
CA ASP A 129 -9.72 4.91 -15.34
C ASP A 129 -9.87 5.56 -13.96
N ARG A 130 -10.66 4.95 -13.07
CA ARG A 130 -10.96 5.47 -11.72
C ARG A 130 -11.34 4.37 -10.74
N PHE A 131 -11.42 4.75 -9.47
CA PHE A 131 -11.84 3.88 -8.36
C PHE A 131 -13.19 4.29 -7.78
N ALA A 132 -13.76 3.41 -6.94
CA ALA A 132 -14.73 3.84 -5.95
C ALA A 132 -14.14 4.98 -5.09
N PRO A 133 -14.84 6.09 -4.89
CA PRO A 133 -14.38 7.16 -4.01
C PRO A 133 -14.60 6.76 -2.55
N LEU A 134 -13.68 5.96 -2.01
CA LEU A 134 -13.73 5.44 -0.65
C LEU A 134 -12.81 6.24 0.27
N GLY A 135 -13.28 6.49 1.49
CA GLY A 135 -12.51 7.19 2.51
C GLY A 135 -12.08 8.58 2.03
N ASP A 136 -10.82 8.89 2.22
CA ASP A 136 -10.28 10.23 1.91
C ASP A 136 -10.19 10.55 0.41
N GLN A 137 -10.45 9.61 -0.48
CA GLN A 137 -10.59 9.86 -1.92
C GLN A 137 -11.70 10.88 -2.21
N SER A 138 -12.74 10.89 -1.40
CA SER A 138 -13.88 11.80 -1.58
C SER A 138 -13.54 13.29 -1.44
N ARG A 139 -12.39 13.64 -0.87
CA ARG A 139 -11.97 15.04 -0.69
C ARG A 139 -11.96 15.85 -1.97
N ASN A 140 -11.53 15.24 -3.07
CA ASN A 140 -11.38 15.93 -4.34
C ASN A 140 -12.50 15.63 -5.33
N SER A 141 -13.44 14.76 -5.00
CA SER A 141 -14.51 14.29 -5.87
C SER A 141 -14.02 13.72 -7.22
N VAL A 142 -12.74 13.39 -7.32
CA VAL A 142 -12.10 12.91 -8.55
C VAL A 142 -11.36 11.61 -8.24
N PRO A 143 -12.02 10.47 -8.38
CA PRO A 143 -11.46 9.16 -8.03
C PRO A 143 -10.54 8.60 -9.13
N GLU A 144 -9.72 9.44 -9.76
CA GLU A 144 -8.83 9.04 -10.84
C GLU A 144 -7.71 8.10 -10.35
N ILE A 145 -7.24 7.27 -11.27
CA ILE A 145 -6.03 6.48 -11.06
C ILE A 145 -4.82 7.38 -11.29
N TYR A 146 -3.93 7.44 -10.30
CA TYR A 146 -2.65 8.14 -10.39
C TYR A 146 -1.49 7.14 -10.53
N ASP A 147 -0.31 7.65 -10.86
CA ASP A 147 0.90 6.85 -11.03
C ASP A 147 1.31 6.09 -9.75
N TYR A 148 1.06 6.63 -8.56
CA TYR A 148 1.33 5.92 -7.32
C TYR A 148 0.43 4.69 -7.11
N HIS A 149 -0.78 4.66 -7.67
CA HIS A 149 -1.62 3.46 -7.68
C HIS A 149 -1.01 2.38 -8.60
N ARG A 150 -0.53 2.79 -9.78
CA ARG A 150 0.22 1.88 -10.64
C ARG A 150 1.44 1.32 -9.92
N ARG A 151 2.21 2.19 -9.27
CA ARG A 151 3.41 1.83 -8.54
C ARG A 151 3.14 0.81 -7.43
N LEU A 152 2.12 1.04 -6.59
CA LEU A 152 1.81 0.10 -5.51
C LEU A 152 1.47 -1.30 -6.02
N VAL A 153 0.76 -1.42 -7.15
CA VAL A 153 0.43 -2.72 -7.74
C VAL A 153 1.65 -3.37 -8.40
N LEU A 154 2.54 -2.58 -9.01
CA LEU A 154 3.84 -3.07 -9.52
C LEU A 154 4.67 -3.69 -8.40
N GLU A 155 4.82 -3.00 -7.29
CA GLU A 155 5.56 -3.50 -6.13
C GLU A 155 4.91 -4.73 -5.51
N ALA A 156 3.60 -4.70 -5.29
CA ALA A 156 2.87 -5.85 -4.76
C ALA A 156 3.02 -7.09 -5.67
N ARG A 157 2.97 -6.88 -7.00
CA ARG A 157 3.22 -7.93 -7.99
C ARG A 157 4.64 -8.52 -7.88
N HIS A 158 5.64 -7.66 -7.68
CA HIS A 158 7.03 -8.07 -7.54
C HIS A 158 7.28 -8.84 -6.22
N LEU A 159 6.59 -8.45 -5.17
CA LEU A 159 6.77 -9.02 -3.83
C LEU A 159 6.02 -10.33 -3.62
N THR A 160 4.84 -10.50 -4.21
CA THR A 160 4.01 -11.68 -3.99
C THR A 160 4.58 -12.94 -4.64
N ASN A 161 4.45 -14.06 -3.93
CA ASN A 161 4.75 -15.40 -4.45
C ASN A 161 3.52 -16.08 -5.10
N ASP A 162 2.35 -15.44 -5.09
CA ASP A 162 1.10 -15.99 -5.67
C ASP A 162 1.04 -15.70 -7.18
N ALA A 163 1.18 -16.75 -7.99
CA ALA A 163 1.15 -16.65 -9.45
C ALA A 163 -0.20 -16.14 -10.01
N THR A 164 -1.32 -16.41 -9.30
CA THR A 164 -2.63 -15.90 -9.70
C THR A 164 -2.72 -14.41 -9.46
N ALA A 165 -2.29 -13.94 -8.29
CA ALA A 165 -2.22 -12.51 -7.99
C ALA A 165 -1.28 -11.77 -8.95
N GLN A 166 -0.14 -12.36 -9.32
CA GLN A 166 0.78 -11.79 -10.31
C GLN A 166 0.11 -11.63 -11.69
N ARG A 167 -0.70 -12.60 -12.13
CA ARG A 167 -1.44 -12.50 -13.41
C ARG A 167 -2.52 -11.44 -13.35
N ILE A 168 -3.26 -11.35 -12.24
CA ILE A 168 -4.26 -10.31 -12.01
C ILE A 168 -3.60 -8.92 -12.04
N ALA A 169 -2.49 -8.75 -11.34
CA ALA A 169 -1.73 -7.49 -11.34
C ALA A 169 -1.26 -7.13 -12.77
N SER A 170 -0.73 -8.10 -13.51
CA SER A 170 -0.29 -7.87 -14.89
C SER A 170 -1.46 -7.43 -15.79
N TRP A 171 -2.62 -8.07 -15.65
CA TRP A 171 -3.81 -7.67 -16.39
C TRP A 171 -4.21 -6.23 -16.04
N TRP A 172 -4.32 -5.91 -14.75
CA TRP A 172 -4.71 -4.58 -14.30
C TRP A 172 -3.74 -3.50 -14.81
N LEU A 173 -2.43 -3.70 -14.61
CA LEU A 173 -1.37 -2.77 -15.01
C LEU A 173 -1.34 -2.48 -16.52
N ASN A 174 -1.73 -3.44 -17.35
CA ASN A 174 -1.74 -3.31 -18.81
C ASN A 174 -3.05 -2.72 -19.36
N ASN A 175 -4.09 -2.57 -18.52
CA ASN A 175 -5.41 -2.11 -18.97
C ASN A 175 -5.88 -0.79 -18.33
N ILE A 176 -5.27 -0.34 -17.23
CA ILE A 176 -5.63 0.94 -16.59
C ILE A 176 -5.24 2.14 -17.44
N SER A 177 -5.87 3.29 -17.17
CA SER A 177 -5.60 4.55 -17.88
C SER A 177 -4.17 5.07 -17.72
N VAL A 178 -3.49 4.76 -16.62
CA VAL A 178 -2.12 5.18 -16.33
C VAL A 178 -1.12 4.11 -16.79
N GLN A 179 -0.49 4.30 -17.92
CA GLN A 179 0.46 3.35 -18.52
C GLN A 179 1.92 3.60 -18.14
N GLN A 180 2.23 4.79 -17.67
CA GLN A 180 3.60 5.21 -17.33
C GLN A 180 3.62 5.94 -15.99
N MET A 181 4.79 5.95 -15.35
CA MET A 181 5.04 6.74 -14.15
C MET A 181 5.30 8.19 -14.55
N GLY A 182 4.35 9.09 -14.24
CA GLY A 182 4.41 10.48 -14.63
C GLY A 182 5.35 11.37 -13.79
N GLN A 183 5.75 10.90 -12.61
CA GLN A 183 6.59 11.63 -11.67
C GLN A 183 8.04 11.17 -11.76
N GLY A 184 8.98 12.10 -11.85
CA GLY A 184 10.42 11.80 -11.85
C GLY A 184 10.89 11.07 -10.59
N SER A 185 12.10 10.52 -10.63
CA SER A 185 12.74 9.79 -9.52
C SER A 185 12.14 8.40 -9.21
N ASN A 186 11.48 7.78 -10.17
CA ASN A 186 10.91 6.44 -10.05
C ASN A 186 11.78 5.35 -10.68
N PHE A 187 13.09 5.53 -10.74
CA PHE A 187 14.02 4.64 -11.46
C PHE A 187 13.81 3.14 -11.19
N ARG A 188 13.60 2.78 -9.92
CA ARG A 188 13.36 1.39 -9.55
C ARG A 188 12.08 0.85 -10.18
N PHE A 189 11.03 1.64 -10.18
CA PHE A 189 9.68 1.21 -10.58
C PHE A 189 9.49 1.22 -12.08
N ASP A 190 10.20 2.11 -12.77
CA ASP A 190 10.25 2.09 -14.25
C ASP A 190 10.94 0.83 -14.77
N LEU A 191 11.79 0.19 -13.94
CA LEU A 191 12.45 -1.06 -14.27
C LEU A 191 11.66 -2.32 -13.90
N LEU A 192 10.61 -2.21 -13.05
CA LEU A 192 9.77 -3.35 -12.69
C LEU A 192 8.79 -3.66 -13.83
N PRO A 193 8.82 -4.89 -14.38
CA PRO A 193 7.94 -5.24 -15.49
C PRO A 193 6.49 -5.43 -15.00
N ALA A 194 5.53 -4.88 -15.74
CA ALA A 194 4.11 -5.15 -15.53
C ALA A 194 3.74 -6.62 -15.82
N GLY A 195 4.56 -7.30 -16.59
CA GLY A 195 4.32 -8.66 -17.06
C GLY A 195 3.37 -8.70 -18.28
N THR A 196 3.48 -9.74 -19.09
CA THR A 196 2.70 -9.90 -20.34
C THR A 196 1.55 -10.91 -20.21
N ASN A 197 1.62 -11.84 -19.26
CA ASN A 197 0.66 -12.94 -19.10
C ASN A 197 -0.44 -12.57 -18.08
N GLY A 198 -1.12 -11.44 -18.32
CA GLY A 198 -2.22 -10.98 -17.48
C GLY A 198 -3.53 -11.68 -17.77
N ALA A 199 -4.34 -11.88 -16.72
CA ALA A 199 -5.72 -12.34 -16.82
C ALA A 199 -6.57 -11.60 -15.78
N ALA A 200 -7.78 -11.18 -16.19
CA ALA A 200 -8.77 -10.65 -15.25
C ALA A 200 -9.09 -11.69 -14.17
N PRO A 201 -9.48 -11.26 -12.97
CA PRO A 201 -10.01 -12.20 -11.98
C PRO A 201 -11.18 -13.01 -12.54
N THR A 202 -11.33 -14.24 -12.10
CA THR A 202 -12.51 -15.07 -12.39
C THR A 202 -13.69 -14.70 -11.50
N GLU A 203 -13.39 -14.20 -10.31
CA GLU A 203 -14.37 -13.75 -9.34
C GLU A 203 -15.00 -12.42 -9.77
N LEU A 204 -16.32 -12.34 -9.66
CA LEU A 204 -17.09 -11.13 -9.97
C LEU A 204 -17.39 -10.27 -8.74
N TYR A 205 -16.96 -10.71 -7.57
CA TYR A 205 -17.06 -9.94 -6.33
C TYR A 205 -15.81 -10.10 -5.48
N TYR A 206 -15.58 -9.13 -4.61
CA TYR A 206 -14.51 -9.17 -3.63
C TYR A 206 -14.96 -8.51 -2.33
N HIS A 207 -14.83 -9.25 -1.22
CA HIS A 207 -15.15 -8.74 0.11
C HIS A 207 -13.87 -8.51 0.91
N GLY A 208 -13.56 -7.25 1.11
CA GLY A 208 -12.46 -6.79 1.95
C GLY A 208 -12.89 -6.79 3.42
N THR A 209 -12.89 -7.94 4.08
CA THR A 209 -13.42 -8.11 5.44
C THR A 209 -12.75 -7.19 6.47
N GLY A 210 -11.44 -6.94 6.33
CA GLY A 210 -10.72 -6.06 7.24
C GLY A 210 -10.99 -4.56 7.01
N THR A 211 -11.41 -4.19 5.80
CA THR A 211 -11.72 -2.80 5.43
C THR A 211 -13.21 -2.51 5.35
N GLY A 212 -14.08 -3.52 5.46
CA GLY A 212 -15.53 -3.38 5.34
C GLY A 212 -16.01 -3.06 3.91
N HIS A 213 -15.20 -3.30 2.88
CA HIS A 213 -15.54 -2.99 1.50
C HIS A 213 -16.00 -4.21 0.74
N LEU A 214 -17.14 -4.12 0.05
CA LEU A 214 -17.62 -5.10 -0.90
C LEU A 214 -17.66 -4.47 -2.29
N PHE A 215 -17.02 -5.12 -3.25
CA PHE A 215 -17.10 -4.80 -4.67
C PHE A 215 -17.75 -5.94 -5.41
N ALA A 216 -18.66 -5.62 -6.34
CA ALA A 216 -19.29 -6.62 -7.20
C ALA A 216 -19.47 -6.07 -8.62
N ARG A 217 -19.46 -6.97 -9.60
CA ARG A 217 -19.61 -6.62 -11.02
C ARG A 217 -20.30 -7.73 -11.80
N SER A 218 -20.90 -7.39 -12.93
CA SER A 218 -21.50 -8.37 -13.83
C SER A 218 -20.50 -8.99 -14.81
N GLY A 219 -19.33 -8.36 -14.97
CA GLY A 219 -18.26 -8.80 -15.89
C GLY A 219 -17.03 -7.92 -15.76
N TRP A 220 -16.00 -8.21 -16.56
CA TRP A 220 -14.75 -7.44 -16.63
C TRP A 220 -14.63 -6.60 -17.91
N ASP A 221 -15.68 -6.53 -18.70
CA ASP A 221 -15.78 -5.62 -19.85
C ASP A 221 -16.13 -4.19 -19.39
N LYS A 222 -15.90 -3.22 -20.28
CA LYS A 222 -16.13 -1.79 -19.97
C LYS A 222 -17.59 -1.40 -19.74
N ASP A 223 -18.52 -2.21 -20.19
CA ASP A 223 -19.97 -1.96 -20.10
C ASP A 223 -20.63 -2.74 -18.95
N ALA A 224 -19.82 -3.45 -18.14
CA ALA A 224 -20.30 -4.20 -16.99
C ALA A 224 -20.94 -3.29 -15.93
N MET A 225 -21.98 -3.77 -15.29
CA MET A 225 -22.46 -3.16 -14.03
C MET A 225 -21.43 -3.35 -12.94
N TRP A 226 -21.27 -2.33 -12.09
CA TRP A 226 -20.35 -2.36 -10.99
C TRP A 226 -20.96 -1.70 -9.76
N LEU A 227 -20.69 -2.29 -8.60
CA LEU A 227 -21.20 -1.87 -7.30
C LEU A 227 -20.04 -1.81 -6.29
N SER A 228 -20.01 -0.77 -5.47
CA SER A 228 -19.27 -0.77 -4.22
C SER A 228 -20.20 -0.55 -3.04
N PHE A 229 -19.93 -1.26 -1.95
CA PHE A 229 -20.65 -1.12 -0.69
C PHE A 229 -19.64 -1.05 0.45
N VAL A 230 -19.92 -0.18 1.43
CA VAL A 230 -19.11 -0.01 2.64
C VAL A 230 -19.98 -0.35 3.83
N ALA A 231 -19.55 -1.30 4.67
CA ALA A 231 -20.25 -1.75 5.86
C ALA A 231 -19.58 -1.25 7.15
#